data_44854fdc501e3cd3bfe76f247d4c403a
#
_entry.id   44854fdc501e3cd3bfe76f247d4c403a
#
_cell.length_a   1.000
_cell.length_b   1.000
_cell.length_c   1.000
_cell.angle_alpha   90.00
_cell.angle_beta   90.00
_cell.angle_gamma   90.00
#
_symmetry.space_group_name_H-M   'P 1'
#
loop_
_entity.id
_entity.type
_entity.pdbx_description
1 polymer ?
#
loop_
_entity_poly.entity_id
_entity_poly.type
_entity_poly.pdbx_seq_one_letter_code
_entity_poly.pdbx_strand_id
1 'polypeptide(L)'
;MRRIRKSAARSDSAWCVNILRRFVDSELKESLEESPIVLIEGARQVGKSTLAREIAEHRSAHYVTLDDGPTFDLARFDPMSFLEQAPEKMLVVDEAQRLPDLFLPLKATVDRDRRSGRFLFTGSANLLKLPGVGDSLAGRLTSVSLKPFSMGEMDGRSNPEDFVSWLLDIADSKSALPDRLGVDRAELVERVCAGGYPEPFFRKTQRRRHRWFDNYVERLVGHDAAHLGSGNSSKLLESLLRRVATNPSQPLVQAKIARHIGATAHGIKGVLDLASTMFLVEETPAWSSSLSNRDVKTSKLSLLDSGLSASLAGFFPGKELQVGGSEYFGALLEQFVMQQLSAQRSWSLEIFDVFHYRTRDGQEIDVVIELRDGRIIVIEVKATQTPNMSAFTTIRNVRRKLGDRVIAGIVLHTGTHASRMEDWLYQLPVSALWRHSV
;
A
#
# COMPACT_ATOMS: atom_id res chain seq x y z
N MET A 1 -43.57 -20.15 45.80
CA MET A 1 -43.60 -18.92 44.97
C MET A 1 -42.50 -17.96 45.39
N ARG A 2 -41.39 -17.94 44.71
CA ARG A 2 -40.34 -16.91 44.77
C ARG A 2 -39.81 -16.70 43.36
N ARG A 3 -40.14 -15.56 42.75
CA ARG A 3 -39.60 -15.10 41.49
C ARG A 3 -38.15 -14.63 41.69
N ILE A 4 -37.21 -15.31 41.09
CA ILE A 4 -35.81 -14.83 40.97
C ILE A 4 -35.76 -13.87 39.80
N ARG A 5 -35.53 -12.58 40.10
CA ARG A 5 -35.19 -11.57 39.10
C ARG A 5 -33.77 -11.82 38.62
N LYS A 6 -33.61 -12.22 37.37
CA LYS A 6 -32.31 -12.14 36.68
C LYS A 6 -32.01 -10.66 36.35
N SER A 7 -31.01 -10.10 36.98
CA SER A 7 -30.43 -8.81 36.60
C SER A 7 -29.71 -9.03 35.27
N ALA A 8 -30.20 -8.44 34.21
CA ALA A 8 -29.47 -8.33 32.95
C ALA A 8 -28.34 -7.33 33.16
N ALA A 9 -27.10 -7.83 33.24
CA ALA A 9 -25.92 -7.01 33.01
C ALA A 9 -25.97 -6.52 31.55
N ARG A 10 -26.17 -5.22 31.37
CA ARG A 10 -25.97 -4.55 30.10
C ARG A 10 -24.47 -4.58 29.81
N SER A 11 -24.05 -5.48 28.94
CA SER A 11 -22.74 -5.38 28.31
C SER A 11 -22.79 -4.22 27.34
N ASP A 12 -22.01 -3.20 27.63
CA ASP A 12 -21.68 -2.12 26.68
C ASP A 12 -20.86 -2.72 25.52
N SER A 13 -21.54 -3.33 24.55
CA SER A 13 -20.97 -3.82 23.30
C SER A 13 -21.49 -2.99 22.11
N ALA A 14 -21.18 -1.72 22.13
CA ALA A 14 -21.25 -0.88 20.94
C ALA A 14 -19.82 -0.75 20.38
N TRP A 15 -19.60 -1.31 19.21
CA TRP A 15 -18.37 -1.34 18.38
C TRP A 15 -17.70 -2.73 18.26
N CYS A 16 -18.44 -3.79 17.95
CA CYS A 16 -17.85 -4.91 17.22
C CYS A 16 -17.61 -4.46 15.76
N VAL A 17 -16.57 -3.68 15.53
CA VAL A 17 -15.98 -3.58 14.21
C VAL A 17 -15.40 -4.97 13.94
N ASN A 18 -15.85 -5.67 12.88
CA ASN A 18 -15.18 -6.86 12.40
C ASN A 18 -13.76 -6.47 12.02
N ILE A 19 -12.80 -6.69 12.92
CA ILE A 19 -11.39 -6.45 12.64
C ILE A 19 -10.97 -7.53 11.65
N LEU A 20 -10.63 -7.11 10.43
CA LEU A 20 -10.06 -8.02 9.43
C LEU A 20 -8.60 -8.29 9.77
N ARG A 21 -8.21 -9.55 9.69
CA ARG A 21 -6.82 -9.97 9.87
C ARG A 21 -5.93 -9.28 8.83
N ARG A 22 -4.76 -8.81 9.26
CA ARG A 22 -3.76 -8.24 8.36
C ARG A 22 -2.74 -9.31 8.00
N PHE A 23 -2.42 -9.43 6.72
CA PHE A 23 -1.46 -10.43 6.26
C PHE A 23 -0.02 -10.09 6.64
N VAL A 24 0.27 -8.83 6.83
CA VAL A 24 1.56 -8.35 7.34
C VAL A 24 1.84 -8.74 8.81
N ASP A 25 0.88 -9.33 9.51
CA ASP A 25 1.01 -9.72 10.93
C ASP A 25 2.17 -10.72 11.18
N SER A 26 2.42 -11.66 10.26
CA SER A 26 3.55 -12.58 10.33
C SER A 26 4.90 -11.85 10.26
N GLU A 27 5.07 -11.00 9.25
CA GLU A 27 6.27 -10.17 9.09
C GLU A 27 6.53 -9.26 10.29
N LEU A 28 5.45 -8.68 10.84
CA LEU A 28 5.54 -7.84 12.02
C LEU A 28 6.02 -8.63 13.26
N LYS A 29 5.54 -9.88 13.44
CA LYS A 29 5.95 -10.75 14.53
C LYS A 29 7.41 -11.17 14.41
N GLU A 30 7.85 -11.55 13.21
CA GLU A 30 9.25 -11.87 12.91
C GLU A 30 10.16 -10.67 13.15
N SER A 31 9.76 -9.48 12.65
CA SER A 31 10.50 -8.23 12.90
C SER A 31 10.67 -7.92 14.38
N LEU A 32 9.65 -8.20 15.21
CA LEU A 32 9.71 -8.02 16.67
C LEU A 32 10.61 -9.04 17.39
N GLU A 33 10.89 -10.19 16.76
CA GLU A 33 11.83 -11.19 17.28
C GLU A 33 13.29 -10.87 16.93
N GLU A 34 13.50 -10.09 15.87
CA GLU A 34 14.83 -9.81 15.34
C GLU A 34 15.36 -8.41 15.72
N SER A 35 14.46 -7.43 15.82
CA SER A 35 14.85 -6.01 15.97
C SER A 35 14.42 -5.42 17.30
N PRO A 36 15.28 -4.59 17.95
CA PRO A 36 14.90 -3.89 19.18
C PRO A 36 13.81 -2.84 18.97
N ILE A 37 13.75 -2.23 17.80
CA ILE A 37 12.73 -1.25 17.40
C ILE A 37 12.03 -1.73 16.16
N VAL A 38 10.69 -1.79 16.21
CA VAL A 38 9.87 -2.00 15.01
C VAL A 38 8.96 -0.79 14.81
N LEU A 39 8.89 -0.30 13.57
CA LEU A 39 8.04 0.82 13.17
C LEU A 39 6.99 0.35 12.17
N ILE A 40 5.72 0.44 12.55
CA ILE A 40 4.60 0.27 11.60
C ILE A 40 4.35 1.63 10.94
N GLU A 41 4.68 1.76 9.67
CA GLU A 41 4.46 2.98 8.91
C GLU A 41 3.42 2.79 7.79
N GLY A 42 2.80 3.88 7.37
CA GLY A 42 1.78 3.85 6.31
C GLY A 42 0.82 5.03 6.40
N ALA A 43 -0.01 5.21 5.39
CA ALA A 43 -0.94 6.31 5.31
C ALA A 43 -1.86 6.40 6.54
N ARG A 44 -2.42 7.58 6.77
CA ARG A 44 -3.43 7.77 7.82
C ARG A 44 -4.63 6.85 7.57
N GLN A 45 -5.21 6.28 8.64
CA GLN A 45 -6.43 5.46 8.63
C GLN A 45 -6.33 4.10 7.88
N VAL A 46 -5.13 3.56 7.65
CA VAL A 46 -4.94 2.21 7.11
C VAL A 46 -5.01 1.11 8.17
N GLY A 47 -5.13 1.46 9.46
CA GLY A 47 -5.30 0.50 10.56
C GLY A 47 -4.06 0.26 11.43
N LYS A 48 -3.04 1.14 11.41
CA LYS A 48 -1.80 0.99 12.19
C LYS A 48 -2.06 0.86 13.70
N SER A 49 -2.80 1.79 14.28
CA SER A 49 -3.14 1.79 15.71
C SER A 49 -3.94 0.56 16.12
N THR A 50 -4.82 0.05 15.22
CA THR A 50 -5.57 -1.19 15.45
C THR A 50 -4.64 -2.38 15.51
N LEU A 51 -3.74 -2.52 14.55
CA LEU A 51 -2.75 -3.59 14.50
C LEU A 51 -1.78 -3.53 15.70
N ALA A 52 -1.32 -2.33 16.07
CA ALA A 52 -0.43 -2.16 17.22
C ALA A 52 -1.11 -2.54 18.56
N ARG A 53 -2.40 -2.24 18.72
CA ARG A 53 -3.18 -2.66 19.89
C ARG A 53 -3.39 -4.17 19.91
N GLU A 54 -3.72 -4.79 18.78
CA GLU A 54 -3.85 -6.25 18.66
C GLU A 54 -2.56 -6.96 19.07
N ILE A 55 -1.39 -6.47 18.60
CA ILE A 55 -0.09 -7.00 19.02
C ILE A 55 0.14 -6.78 20.53
N ALA A 56 -0.22 -5.61 21.06
CA ALA A 56 -0.06 -5.30 22.48
C ALA A 56 -0.92 -6.21 23.38
N GLU A 57 -2.11 -6.58 22.95
CA GLU A 57 -3.02 -7.48 23.69
C GLU A 57 -2.48 -8.93 23.76
N HIS A 58 -1.70 -9.36 22.76
CA HIS A 58 -1.18 -10.73 22.65
C HIS A 58 0.26 -10.85 23.20
N ARG A 59 0.88 -9.75 23.62
CA ARG A 59 2.22 -9.69 24.19
C ARG A 59 2.21 -8.95 25.52
N SER A 60 3.22 -9.17 26.38
CA SER A 60 3.41 -8.33 27.56
C SER A 60 3.86 -6.94 27.12
N ALA A 61 2.91 -6.02 26.95
CA ALA A 61 3.14 -4.69 26.40
C ALA A 61 2.51 -3.58 27.26
N HIS A 62 3.07 -2.38 27.13
CA HIS A 62 2.51 -1.13 27.62
C HIS A 62 2.22 -0.22 26.43
N TYR A 63 0.93 0.04 26.17
CA TYR A 63 0.50 0.87 25.05
C TYR A 63 0.24 2.31 25.50
N VAL A 64 0.85 3.25 24.79
CA VAL A 64 0.66 4.69 24.96
C VAL A 64 0.46 5.35 23.60
N THR A 65 -0.20 6.52 23.57
CA THR A 65 -0.37 7.30 22.35
C THR A 65 0.06 8.74 22.56
N LEU A 66 0.78 9.29 21.60
CA LEU A 66 1.17 10.70 21.60
C LEU A 66 0.02 11.65 21.21
N ASP A 67 -1.18 11.11 20.92
CA ASP A 67 -2.39 11.92 20.82
C ASP A 67 -2.92 12.37 22.19
N ASP A 68 -2.54 11.66 23.27
CA ASP A 68 -2.87 12.04 24.64
C ASP A 68 -1.92 13.14 25.14
N GLY A 69 -2.48 14.26 25.58
CA GLY A 69 -1.70 15.44 26.00
C GLY A 69 -0.70 15.16 27.12
N PRO A 70 -1.11 14.59 28.26
CA PRO A 70 -0.20 14.21 29.35
C PRO A 70 0.93 13.28 28.92
N THR A 71 0.62 12.28 28.09
CA THR A 71 1.61 11.35 27.53
C THR A 71 2.60 12.07 26.61
N PHE A 72 2.10 12.96 25.75
CA PHE A 72 2.95 13.77 24.88
C PHE A 72 3.88 14.70 25.67
N ASP A 73 3.36 15.36 26.71
CA ASP A 73 4.15 16.25 27.56
C ASP A 73 5.26 15.48 28.30
N LEU A 74 4.96 14.31 28.88
CA LEU A 74 5.97 13.45 29.50
C LEU A 74 7.06 13.07 28.50
N ALA A 75 6.68 12.58 27.32
CA ALA A 75 7.63 12.18 26.27
C ALA A 75 8.52 13.34 25.81
N ARG A 76 7.99 14.57 25.81
CA ARG A 76 8.70 15.78 25.41
C ARG A 76 9.66 16.31 26.48
N PHE A 77 9.22 16.34 27.74
CA PHE A 77 9.99 16.95 28.83
C PHE A 77 10.99 15.98 29.48
N ASP A 78 10.65 14.70 29.55
CA ASP A 78 11.53 13.65 30.07
C ASP A 78 11.48 12.40 29.18
N PRO A 79 12.09 12.47 27.98
CA PRO A 79 12.06 11.36 27.02
C PRO A 79 12.75 10.09 27.55
N MET A 80 13.71 10.21 28.47
CA MET A 80 14.39 9.04 29.03
C MET A 80 13.45 8.27 29.95
N SER A 81 12.83 8.94 30.93
CA SER A 81 11.83 8.30 31.80
C SER A 81 10.64 7.77 31.03
N PHE A 82 10.20 8.48 29.98
CA PHE A 82 9.15 7.99 29.08
C PHE A 82 9.53 6.68 28.39
N LEU A 83 10.72 6.55 27.85
CA LEU A 83 11.18 5.33 27.17
C LEU A 83 11.47 4.18 28.14
N GLU A 84 11.73 4.46 29.40
CA GLU A 84 12.02 3.46 30.43
C GLU A 84 10.82 3.13 31.34
N GLN A 85 9.61 3.69 31.05
CA GLN A 85 8.42 3.47 31.87
C GLN A 85 7.91 2.01 31.89
N ALA A 86 8.40 1.17 30.99
CA ALA A 86 8.01 -0.24 30.89
C ALA A 86 9.25 -1.15 30.65
N PRO A 87 10.22 -1.22 31.62
CA PRO A 87 11.52 -1.84 31.38
C PRO A 87 11.43 -3.34 31.06
N GLU A 88 10.45 -4.06 31.63
CA GLU A 88 10.26 -5.50 31.43
C GLU A 88 9.24 -5.86 30.34
N LYS A 89 8.62 -4.86 29.74
CA LYS A 89 7.57 -5.05 28.72
C LYS A 89 7.98 -4.41 27.41
N MET A 90 7.27 -4.75 26.35
CA MET A 90 7.32 -3.98 25.09
C MET A 90 6.64 -2.62 25.31
N LEU A 91 7.29 -1.52 24.96
CA LEU A 91 6.65 -0.21 24.92
C LEU A 91 6.10 0.04 23.52
N VAL A 92 4.77 0.19 23.42
CA VAL A 92 4.07 0.54 22.18
C VAL A 92 3.75 2.01 22.20
N VAL A 93 4.30 2.77 21.23
CA VAL A 93 4.11 4.23 21.12
C VAL A 93 3.38 4.53 19.80
N ASP A 94 2.12 4.91 19.92
CA ASP A 94 1.27 5.24 18.76
C ASP A 94 1.41 6.73 18.37
N GLU A 95 1.31 7.03 17.05
CA GLU A 95 1.42 8.38 16.46
C GLU A 95 2.79 9.06 16.69
N ALA A 96 3.88 8.30 16.57
CA ALA A 96 5.25 8.76 16.89
C ALA A 96 5.71 9.95 16.02
N GLN A 97 5.13 10.20 14.84
CA GLN A 97 5.48 11.37 14.02
C GLN A 97 5.16 12.72 14.70
N ARG A 98 4.40 12.72 15.79
CA ARG A 98 4.12 13.94 16.57
C ARG A 98 5.31 14.43 17.36
N LEU A 99 6.26 13.55 17.68
CA LEU A 99 7.46 13.90 18.45
C LEU A 99 8.72 13.25 17.83
N PRO A 100 9.21 13.74 16.67
CA PRO A 100 10.41 13.20 16.03
C PRO A 100 11.66 13.28 16.92
N ASP A 101 11.75 14.26 17.80
CA ASP A 101 12.87 14.44 18.72
C ASP A 101 13.05 13.26 19.71
N LEU A 102 12.04 12.41 19.87
CA LEU A 102 12.10 11.20 20.69
C LEU A 102 13.10 10.15 20.18
N PHE A 103 13.39 10.17 18.87
CA PHE A 103 14.21 9.14 18.25
C PHE A 103 15.71 9.23 18.61
N LEU A 104 16.21 10.40 19.00
CA LEU A 104 17.58 10.54 19.46
C LEU A 104 17.80 9.94 20.88
N PRO A 105 16.96 10.24 21.89
CA PRO A 105 16.96 9.52 23.18
C PRO A 105 16.72 8.01 23.03
N LEU A 106 15.83 7.60 22.12
CA LEU A 106 15.54 6.19 21.82
C LEU A 106 16.80 5.43 21.39
N LYS A 107 17.64 6.03 20.54
CA LYS A 107 18.93 5.44 20.16
C LYS A 107 19.78 5.13 21.39
N ALA A 108 19.96 6.12 22.29
CA ALA A 108 20.77 5.94 23.50
C ALA A 108 20.19 4.86 24.44
N THR A 109 18.86 4.75 24.51
CA THR A 109 18.16 3.73 25.30
C THR A 109 18.37 2.34 24.73
N VAL A 110 18.28 2.17 23.42
CA VAL A 110 18.49 0.90 22.72
C VAL A 110 19.96 0.48 22.74
N ASP A 111 20.91 1.42 22.67
CA ASP A 111 22.34 1.09 22.75
C ASP A 111 22.74 0.51 24.12
N ARG A 112 21.99 0.82 25.21
CA ARG A 112 22.18 0.23 26.55
C ARG A 112 21.53 -1.15 26.69
N ASP A 113 20.38 -1.36 26.03
CA ASP A 113 19.66 -2.64 26.09
C ASP A 113 19.03 -2.92 24.71
N ARG A 114 19.67 -3.82 23.96
CA ARG A 114 19.34 -4.20 22.58
C ARG A 114 18.39 -5.40 22.46
N ARG A 115 17.65 -5.73 23.52
CA ARG A 115 16.70 -6.85 23.42
C ARG A 115 15.70 -6.62 22.29
N SER A 116 15.41 -7.67 21.50
CA SER A 116 14.44 -7.63 20.43
C SER A 116 13.03 -7.38 20.96
N GLY A 117 12.18 -6.73 20.16
CA GLY A 117 10.79 -6.43 20.51
C GLY A 117 10.63 -5.47 21.71
N ARG A 118 11.65 -4.67 22.02
CA ARG A 118 11.56 -3.72 23.12
C ARG A 118 10.61 -2.56 22.83
N PHE A 119 10.61 -2.07 21.57
CA PHE A 119 9.81 -0.94 21.15
C PHE A 119 9.02 -1.24 19.89
N LEU A 120 7.74 -0.88 19.90
CA LEU A 120 6.88 -0.85 18.72
C LEU A 120 6.34 0.58 18.55
N PHE A 121 6.66 1.19 17.42
CA PHE A 121 6.16 2.51 17.06
C PHE A 121 5.15 2.43 15.93
N THR A 122 4.20 3.38 15.88
CA THR A 122 3.43 3.63 14.67
C THR A 122 3.66 5.04 14.16
N GLY A 123 3.56 5.22 12.84
CA GLY A 123 3.70 6.54 12.22
C GLY A 123 2.85 6.70 10.96
N SER A 124 2.12 7.80 10.87
CA SER A 124 1.34 8.17 9.67
C SER A 124 2.12 9.07 8.70
N ALA A 125 3.40 9.29 8.97
CA ALA A 125 4.36 9.90 8.07
C ALA A 125 5.61 9.02 7.99
N ASN A 126 6.36 9.12 6.89
CA ASN A 126 7.63 8.42 6.73
C ASN A 126 8.67 9.07 7.67
N LEU A 127 8.78 8.52 8.87
CA LEU A 127 9.66 9.04 9.91
C LEU A 127 11.14 8.97 9.51
N LEU A 128 11.52 7.95 8.74
CA LEU A 128 12.91 7.77 8.29
C LEU A 128 13.35 8.83 7.27
N LYS A 129 12.40 9.50 6.61
CA LYS A 129 12.67 10.66 5.74
C LYS A 129 12.79 11.98 6.50
N LEU A 130 12.43 12.00 7.79
CA LEU A 130 12.56 13.21 8.59
C LEU A 130 14.04 13.45 8.95
N PRO A 131 14.50 14.74 8.96
CA PRO A 131 15.88 15.06 9.28
C PRO A 131 16.34 14.49 10.62
N GLY A 132 17.48 13.81 10.64
CA GLY A 132 18.10 13.29 11.88
C GLY A 132 17.52 11.98 12.42
N VAL A 133 16.41 11.47 11.90
CA VAL A 133 15.80 10.22 12.38
C VAL A 133 16.44 8.98 11.73
N GLY A 134 16.48 8.93 10.39
CA GLY A 134 16.95 7.77 9.64
C GLY A 134 18.38 7.34 10.01
N ASP A 135 19.32 8.29 10.02
CA ASP A 135 20.72 8.03 10.33
C ASP A 135 20.92 7.55 11.79
N SER A 136 20.11 8.08 12.73
CA SER A 136 20.24 7.76 14.14
C SER A 136 19.83 6.33 14.47
N LEU A 137 18.93 5.73 13.69
CA LEU A 137 18.33 4.41 13.95
C LEU A 137 18.85 3.29 13.03
N ALA A 138 19.82 3.59 12.15
CA ALA A 138 20.40 2.60 11.26
C ALA A 138 20.91 1.37 12.03
N GLY A 139 20.50 0.16 11.61
CA GLY A 139 20.83 -1.11 12.25
C GLY A 139 20.18 -1.37 13.62
N ARG A 140 19.16 -0.58 14.00
CA ARG A 140 18.40 -0.73 15.24
C ARG A 140 16.90 -0.83 15.02
N LEU A 141 16.42 -0.42 13.84
CA LEU A 141 15.02 -0.32 13.52
C LEU A 141 14.71 -1.14 12.27
N THR A 142 13.63 -1.92 12.33
CA THR A 142 12.97 -2.53 11.18
C THR A 142 11.65 -1.81 10.92
N SER A 143 11.43 -1.39 9.67
CA SER A 143 10.19 -0.74 9.26
C SER A 143 9.28 -1.72 8.53
N VAL A 144 8.03 -1.80 8.98
CA VAL A 144 6.97 -2.61 8.39
C VAL A 144 5.91 -1.69 7.78
N SER A 145 5.79 -1.74 6.47
CA SER A 145 4.85 -0.87 5.73
C SER A 145 3.45 -1.46 5.73
N LEU A 146 2.49 -0.75 6.33
CA LEU A 146 1.08 -1.11 6.33
C LEU A 146 0.34 -0.38 5.21
N LYS A 147 -0.04 -1.13 4.18
CA LYS A 147 -0.85 -0.64 3.05
C LYS A 147 -2.34 -0.66 3.36
N PRO A 148 -3.21 -0.01 2.58
CA PRO A 148 -4.64 -0.32 2.56
C PRO A 148 -4.87 -1.82 2.41
N PHE A 149 -6.07 -2.32 2.74
CA PHE A 149 -6.38 -3.75 2.58
C PHE A 149 -6.10 -4.25 1.18
N SER A 150 -5.49 -5.44 1.10
CA SER A 150 -5.51 -6.25 -0.10
C SER A 150 -6.88 -6.89 -0.32
N MET A 151 -7.12 -7.38 -1.53
CA MET A 151 -8.38 -8.06 -1.83
C MET A 151 -8.55 -9.37 -1.05
N GLY A 152 -7.45 -10.08 -0.75
CA GLY A 152 -7.50 -11.29 0.07
C GLY A 152 -7.88 -11.00 1.53
N GLU A 153 -7.34 -9.92 2.11
CA GLU A 153 -7.75 -9.44 3.44
C GLU A 153 -9.24 -9.06 3.46
N MET A 154 -9.72 -8.35 2.41
CA MET A 154 -11.13 -7.96 2.28
C MET A 154 -12.07 -9.15 2.07
N ASP A 155 -11.62 -10.21 1.39
CA ASP A 155 -12.37 -11.48 1.25
C ASP A 155 -12.32 -12.35 2.52
N GLY A 156 -11.62 -11.90 3.57
CA GLY A 156 -11.50 -12.60 4.85
C GLY A 156 -10.73 -13.92 4.75
N ARG A 157 -9.78 -14.04 3.83
CA ARG A 157 -8.97 -15.24 3.66
C ARG A 157 -8.11 -15.48 4.90
N SER A 158 -7.96 -16.73 5.27
CA SER A 158 -7.15 -17.12 6.43
C SER A 158 -5.65 -17.13 6.13
N ASN A 159 -5.26 -17.40 4.88
CA ASN A 159 -3.88 -17.42 4.44
C ASN A 159 -3.57 -16.21 3.56
N PRO A 160 -2.38 -15.61 3.70
CA PRO A 160 -1.92 -14.57 2.80
C PRO A 160 -1.91 -15.06 1.35
N GLU A 161 -2.45 -14.25 0.43
CA GLU A 161 -2.22 -14.47 -0.98
C GLU A 161 -0.79 -14.05 -1.33
N ASP A 162 -0.15 -14.81 -2.18
CA ASP A 162 1.16 -14.51 -2.76
C ASP A 162 1.15 -14.91 -4.23
N PHE A 163 0.79 -13.96 -5.06
CA PHE A 163 0.67 -14.17 -6.50
C PHE A 163 1.99 -14.58 -7.15
N VAL A 164 3.10 -14.02 -6.68
CA VAL A 164 4.42 -14.28 -7.27
C VAL A 164 4.84 -15.72 -6.98
N SER A 165 4.77 -16.16 -5.72
CA SER A 165 5.08 -17.54 -5.33
C SER A 165 4.17 -18.54 -6.04
N TRP A 166 2.85 -18.29 -6.08
CA TRP A 166 1.92 -19.14 -6.80
C TRP A 166 2.26 -19.24 -8.31
N LEU A 167 2.62 -18.12 -8.94
CA LEU A 167 2.99 -18.10 -10.36
C LEU A 167 4.26 -18.91 -10.62
N LEU A 168 5.24 -18.82 -9.76
CA LEU A 168 6.47 -19.62 -9.84
C LEU A 168 6.16 -21.11 -9.73
N ASP A 169 5.31 -21.49 -8.77
CA ASP A 169 4.90 -22.88 -8.59
C ASP A 169 4.23 -23.46 -9.84
N ILE A 170 3.31 -22.71 -10.47
CA ILE A 170 2.65 -23.18 -11.71
C ILE A 170 3.55 -23.18 -12.93
N ALA A 171 4.55 -22.29 -12.96
CA ALA A 171 5.54 -22.27 -14.03
C ALA A 171 6.49 -23.46 -13.94
N ASP A 172 6.97 -23.78 -12.75
CA ASP A 172 7.90 -24.88 -12.50
C ASP A 172 7.23 -26.25 -12.57
N SER A 173 6.09 -26.43 -11.91
CA SER A 173 5.37 -27.71 -11.85
C SER A 173 4.57 -28.03 -13.11
N LYS A 174 4.36 -27.04 -13.99
CA LYS A 174 3.45 -27.12 -15.15
C LYS A 174 2.02 -27.54 -14.79
N SER A 175 1.63 -27.29 -13.55
CA SER A 175 0.31 -27.63 -13.03
C SER A 175 -0.82 -26.98 -13.86
N ALA A 176 -1.98 -27.61 -13.84
CA ALA A 176 -3.16 -27.04 -14.49
C ALA A 176 -3.59 -25.74 -13.79
N LEU A 177 -3.95 -24.74 -14.57
CA LEU A 177 -4.57 -23.55 -14.03
C LEU A 177 -5.98 -23.87 -13.53
N PRO A 178 -6.44 -23.27 -12.43
CA PRO A 178 -7.84 -23.37 -12.01
C PRO A 178 -8.78 -22.83 -13.10
N ASP A 179 -9.85 -23.54 -13.42
CA ASP A 179 -10.76 -23.17 -14.51
C ASP A 179 -11.44 -21.81 -14.33
N ARG A 180 -11.68 -21.42 -13.07
CA ARG A 180 -12.33 -20.17 -12.71
C ARG A 180 -11.61 -19.47 -11.57
N LEU A 181 -10.80 -18.50 -11.91
CA LEU A 181 -10.16 -17.57 -10.94
C LEU A 181 -10.90 -16.23 -10.88
N GLY A 182 -11.76 -15.94 -11.85
CA GLY A 182 -12.35 -14.61 -12.06
C GLY A 182 -13.51 -14.30 -11.13
N VAL A 183 -13.61 -13.02 -10.77
CA VAL A 183 -14.84 -12.39 -10.29
C VAL A 183 -15.64 -11.86 -11.48
N ASP A 184 -16.94 -11.65 -11.28
CA ASP A 184 -17.74 -10.95 -12.28
C ASP A 184 -17.20 -9.53 -12.54
N ARG A 185 -17.30 -9.06 -13.80
CA ARG A 185 -16.77 -7.73 -14.18
C ARG A 185 -17.37 -6.60 -13.35
N ALA A 186 -18.67 -6.64 -13.07
CA ALA A 186 -19.34 -5.61 -12.28
C ALA A 186 -18.81 -5.60 -10.83
N GLU A 187 -18.61 -6.78 -10.24
CA GLU A 187 -17.97 -6.93 -8.93
C GLU A 187 -16.54 -6.39 -8.94
N LEU A 188 -15.75 -6.68 -9.99
CA LEU A 188 -14.38 -6.16 -10.11
C LEU A 188 -14.36 -4.63 -10.18
N VAL A 189 -15.23 -4.02 -10.98
CA VAL A 189 -15.36 -2.56 -11.08
C VAL A 189 -15.73 -1.95 -9.73
N GLU A 190 -16.68 -2.56 -9.00
CA GLU A 190 -17.07 -2.11 -7.67
C GLU A 190 -15.89 -2.16 -6.69
N ARG A 191 -15.10 -3.26 -6.69
CA ARG A 191 -13.92 -3.44 -5.84
C ARG A 191 -12.82 -2.42 -6.16
N VAL A 192 -12.53 -2.20 -7.44
CA VAL A 192 -11.54 -1.21 -7.90
C VAL A 192 -11.94 0.20 -7.47
N CYS A 193 -13.24 0.54 -7.59
CA CYS A 193 -13.76 1.85 -7.17
C CYS A 193 -13.89 1.99 -5.65
N ALA A 194 -14.01 0.89 -4.91
CA ALA A 194 -14.10 0.94 -3.45
C ALA A 194 -12.72 1.17 -2.80
N GLY A 195 -11.64 0.64 -3.41
CA GLY A 195 -10.30 0.67 -2.86
C GLY A 195 -10.14 -0.23 -1.63
N GLY A 196 -9.04 -0.04 -0.91
CA GLY A 196 -8.67 -0.86 0.24
C GLY A 196 -8.65 -0.11 1.59
N TYR A 197 -9.06 1.14 1.67
CA TYR A 197 -9.15 1.81 2.96
C TYR A 197 -10.21 1.13 3.87
N PRO A 198 -9.88 0.83 5.14
CA PRO A 198 -10.79 0.11 6.05
C PRO A 198 -12.17 0.75 6.20
N GLU A 199 -12.22 2.03 6.50
CA GLU A 199 -13.49 2.73 6.75
C GLU A 199 -14.44 2.78 5.54
N PRO A 200 -13.98 3.15 4.30
CA PRO A 200 -14.80 3.06 3.10
C PRO A 200 -15.29 1.65 2.79
N PHE A 201 -14.46 0.62 3.03
CA PHE A 201 -14.82 -0.77 2.80
C PHE A 201 -16.09 -1.17 3.55
N PHE A 202 -16.21 -0.78 4.84
CA PHE A 202 -17.40 -1.06 5.64
C PHE A 202 -18.60 -0.17 5.32
N ARG A 203 -18.47 0.85 4.43
CA ARG A 203 -19.58 1.73 4.04
C ARG A 203 -20.47 1.08 2.99
N LYS A 204 -21.75 0.89 3.30
CA LYS A 204 -22.73 0.17 2.46
C LYS A 204 -23.07 0.85 1.13
N THR A 205 -22.86 2.17 1.00
CA THR A 205 -23.26 2.92 -0.20
C THR A 205 -22.09 3.74 -0.75
N GLN A 206 -22.03 3.84 -2.07
CA GLN A 206 -21.07 4.66 -2.78
C GLN A 206 -21.05 6.11 -2.29
N ARG A 207 -22.23 6.73 -2.11
CA ARG A 207 -22.34 8.10 -1.57
C ARG A 207 -21.63 8.26 -0.21
N ARG A 208 -21.71 7.25 0.68
CA ARG A 208 -21.03 7.27 1.98
C ARG A 208 -19.54 7.10 1.85
N ARG A 209 -19.06 6.28 0.88
CA ARG A 209 -17.63 6.13 0.56
C ARG A 209 -17.05 7.44 0.05
N HIS A 210 -17.68 8.08 -0.95
CA HIS A 210 -17.23 9.37 -1.47
C HIS A 210 -17.17 10.44 -0.38
N ARG A 211 -18.20 10.58 0.43
CA ARG A 211 -18.21 11.54 1.54
C ARG A 211 -17.07 11.29 2.55
N TRP A 212 -16.71 10.01 2.75
CA TRP A 212 -15.59 9.69 3.61
C TRP A 212 -14.27 10.14 2.98
N PHE A 213 -14.04 9.89 1.69
CA PHE A 213 -12.84 10.33 0.98
C PHE A 213 -12.73 11.85 0.90
N ASP A 214 -13.82 12.56 0.68
CA ASP A 214 -13.84 14.03 0.72
C ASP A 214 -13.40 14.55 2.10
N ASN A 215 -13.99 14.05 3.17
CA ASN A 215 -13.61 14.43 4.54
C ASN A 215 -12.15 13.99 4.88
N TYR A 216 -11.69 12.87 4.33
CA TYR A 216 -10.33 12.38 4.50
C TYR A 216 -9.31 13.36 3.89
N VAL A 217 -9.53 13.78 2.65
CA VAL A 217 -8.65 14.73 1.96
C VAL A 217 -8.70 16.10 2.63
N GLU A 218 -9.89 16.60 3.00
CA GLU A 218 -10.04 17.86 3.74
C GLU A 218 -9.20 17.86 5.03
N ARG A 219 -9.25 16.77 5.79
CA ARG A 219 -8.50 16.62 7.04
C ARG A 219 -6.99 16.53 6.80
N LEU A 220 -6.55 15.77 5.78
CA LEU A 220 -5.14 15.67 5.41
C LEU A 220 -4.56 17.04 5.02
N VAL A 221 -5.28 17.79 4.20
CA VAL A 221 -4.84 19.11 3.71
C VAL A 221 -4.90 20.16 4.81
N GLY A 222 -6.02 20.19 5.57
CA GLY A 222 -6.28 21.24 6.57
C GLY A 222 -5.49 21.07 7.87
N HIS A 223 -5.11 19.86 8.22
CA HIS A 223 -4.45 19.59 9.49
C HIS A 223 -3.07 18.94 9.33
N ASP A 224 -3.01 17.77 8.71
CA ASP A 224 -1.78 16.96 8.75
C ASP A 224 -0.65 17.56 7.87
N ALA A 225 -1.01 18.06 6.69
CA ALA A 225 -0.05 18.69 5.80
C ALA A 225 0.55 19.98 6.38
N ALA A 226 -0.20 20.70 7.20
CA ALA A 226 0.29 21.91 7.86
C ALA A 226 1.41 21.64 8.88
N HIS A 227 1.41 20.46 9.49
CA HIS A 227 2.43 20.06 10.46
C HIS A 227 3.71 19.49 9.80
N LEU A 228 3.58 18.90 8.60
CA LEU A 228 4.66 18.19 7.93
C LEU A 228 5.30 18.99 6.79
N GLY A 229 4.60 19.95 6.20
CA GLY A 229 5.02 20.70 5.03
C GLY A 229 5.19 22.19 5.26
N SER A 230 5.88 22.87 4.34
CA SER A 230 5.84 24.32 4.26
C SER A 230 4.41 24.76 3.86
N GLY A 231 3.97 25.95 4.31
CA GLY A 231 2.63 26.47 4.05
C GLY A 231 2.23 26.53 2.57
N ASN A 232 3.19 26.59 1.65
CA ASN A 232 2.92 26.59 0.21
C ASN A 232 2.68 25.16 -0.32
N SER A 233 3.41 24.16 0.17
CA SER A 233 3.22 22.75 -0.21
C SER A 233 1.86 22.21 0.26
N SER A 234 1.42 22.59 1.45
CA SER A 234 0.10 22.20 1.97
C SER A 234 -1.05 22.69 1.09
N LYS A 235 -0.98 23.94 0.61
CA LYS A 235 -2.00 24.52 -0.29
C LYS A 235 -2.07 23.82 -1.65
N LEU A 236 -0.96 23.28 -2.13
CA LEU A 236 -0.90 22.60 -3.43
C LEU A 236 -1.28 21.12 -3.33
N LEU A 237 -1.31 20.54 -2.12
CA LEU A 237 -1.50 19.10 -1.94
C LEU A 237 -2.82 18.60 -2.52
N GLU A 238 -3.95 19.25 -2.24
CA GLU A 238 -5.24 18.83 -2.80
C GLU A 238 -5.24 18.86 -4.33
N SER A 239 -4.69 19.92 -4.92
CA SER A 239 -4.60 20.05 -6.37
C SER A 239 -3.72 18.96 -6.98
N LEU A 240 -2.62 18.59 -6.31
CA LEU A 240 -1.77 17.46 -6.70
C LEU A 240 -2.55 16.14 -6.66
N LEU A 241 -3.22 15.84 -5.52
CA LEU A 241 -3.98 14.60 -5.37
C LEU A 241 -5.07 14.46 -6.43
N ARG A 242 -5.85 15.52 -6.69
CA ARG A 242 -6.86 15.54 -7.76
C ARG A 242 -6.25 15.36 -9.15
N ARG A 243 -5.08 15.97 -9.40
CA ARG A 243 -4.37 15.83 -10.68
C ARG A 243 -3.87 14.40 -10.90
N VAL A 244 -3.32 13.76 -9.87
CA VAL A 244 -2.87 12.37 -9.95
C VAL A 244 -4.08 11.43 -10.07
N ALA A 245 -5.15 11.66 -9.31
CA ALA A 245 -6.38 10.87 -9.36
C ALA A 245 -7.03 10.84 -10.74
N THR A 246 -7.05 11.97 -11.45
CA THR A 246 -7.63 12.06 -12.81
C THR A 246 -6.73 11.45 -13.89
N ASN A 247 -5.50 11.08 -13.57
CA ASN A 247 -4.54 10.49 -14.50
C ASN A 247 -3.68 9.44 -13.77
N PRO A 248 -4.31 8.34 -13.30
CA PRO A 248 -3.58 7.30 -12.57
C PRO A 248 -2.55 6.62 -13.48
N SER A 249 -1.48 6.12 -12.88
CA SER A 249 -0.40 5.38 -13.56
C SER A 249 0.27 6.11 -14.73
N GLN A 250 0.28 7.45 -14.70
CA GLN A 250 0.92 8.22 -15.76
C GLN A 250 2.37 8.59 -15.40
N PRO A 251 3.23 8.80 -16.41
CA PRO A 251 4.61 9.25 -16.19
C PRO A 251 4.67 10.54 -15.36
N LEU A 252 5.53 10.55 -14.36
CA LEU A 252 5.78 11.70 -13.47
C LEU A 252 6.57 12.78 -14.19
N VAL A 253 5.89 13.58 -15.00
CA VAL A 253 6.48 14.75 -15.64
C VAL A 253 6.20 15.98 -14.78
N GLN A 254 7.12 16.31 -13.86
CA GLN A 254 6.95 17.36 -12.87
C GLN A 254 6.53 18.71 -13.48
N ALA A 255 7.14 19.11 -14.58
CA ALA A 255 6.80 20.36 -15.28
C ALA A 255 5.35 20.39 -15.80
N LYS A 256 4.83 19.23 -16.26
CA LYS A 256 3.44 19.10 -16.70
C LYS A 256 2.47 19.20 -15.52
N ILE A 257 2.78 18.52 -14.42
CA ILE A 257 1.97 18.58 -13.20
C ILE A 257 1.98 19.99 -12.62
N ALA A 258 3.16 20.59 -12.47
CA ALA A 258 3.33 21.96 -11.95
C ALA A 258 2.46 22.98 -12.69
N ARG A 259 2.46 22.92 -14.04
CA ARG A 259 1.63 23.81 -14.87
C ARG A 259 0.14 23.63 -14.59
N HIS A 260 -0.33 22.39 -14.40
CA HIS A 260 -1.74 22.12 -14.14
C HIS A 260 -2.22 22.59 -12.76
N ILE A 261 -1.36 22.48 -11.74
CA ILE A 261 -1.73 22.87 -10.36
C ILE A 261 -1.31 24.29 -9.99
N GLY A 262 -0.73 25.05 -10.93
CA GLY A 262 -0.25 26.42 -10.69
C GLY A 262 0.98 26.48 -9.77
N ALA A 263 1.80 25.42 -9.74
CA ALA A 263 3.01 25.37 -8.92
C ALA A 263 4.25 25.89 -9.67
N THR A 264 5.20 26.44 -8.90
CA THR A 264 6.56 26.72 -9.40
C THR A 264 7.37 25.42 -9.47
N ALA A 265 8.53 25.45 -10.16
CA ALA A 265 9.46 24.31 -10.21
C ALA A 265 9.93 23.85 -8.81
N HIS A 266 10.10 24.77 -7.87
CA HIS A 266 10.42 24.46 -6.47
C HIS A 266 9.19 23.93 -5.73
N GLY A 267 8.02 24.54 -5.93
CA GLY A 267 6.78 24.15 -5.28
C GLY A 267 6.32 22.74 -5.64
N ILE A 268 6.51 22.30 -6.90
CA ILE A 268 6.13 20.93 -7.29
C ILE A 268 6.96 19.87 -6.57
N LYS A 269 8.27 20.11 -6.39
CA LYS A 269 9.11 19.19 -5.63
C LYS A 269 8.64 19.08 -4.18
N GLY A 270 8.44 20.22 -3.50
CA GLY A 270 8.00 20.24 -2.11
C GLY A 270 6.64 19.55 -1.87
N VAL A 271 5.67 19.72 -2.79
CA VAL A 271 4.37 19.05 -2.63
C VAL A 271 4.44 17.56 -2.96
N LEU A 272 5.28 17.12 -3.88
CA LEU A 272 5.53 15.69 -4.15
C LEU A 272 6.23 15.02 -2.96
N ASP A 273 7.25 15.67 -2.39
CA ASP A 273 7.94 15.20 -1.20
C ASP A 273 6.97 15.07 -0.01
N LEU A 274 6.09 16.07 0.18
CA LEU A 274 5.05 16.04 1.20
C LEU A 274 4.08 14.88 0.99
N ALA A 275 3.53 14.72 -0.22
CA ALA A 275 2.61 13.64 -0.55
C ALA A 275 3.26 12.25 -0.36
N SER A 276 4.53 12.10 -0.73
CA SER A 276 5.30 10.87 -0.50
C SER A 276 5.56 10.63 0.99
N THR A 277 5.90 11.66 1.76
CA THR A 277 6.11 11.57 3.21
C THR A 277 4.83 11.15 3.94
N MET A 278 3.67 11.58 3.47
CA MET A 278 2.35 11.22 4.00
C MET A 278 1.83 9.88 3.45
N PHE A 279 2.59 9.15 2.65
CA PHE A 279 2.18 7.90 1.98
C PHE A 279 0.90 8.05 1.12
N LEU A 280 0.68 9.20 0.49
CA LEU A 280 -0.50 9.45 -0.34
C LEU A 280 -0.30 9.08 -1.80
N VAL A 281 0.96 9.03 -2.23
CA VAL A 281 1.37 8.67 -3.59
C VAL A 281 2.40 7.56 -3.58
N GLU A 282 2.40 6.77 -4.63
CA GLU A 282 3.42 5.76 -4.93
C GLU A 282 4.05 6.04 -6.28
N GLU A 283 5.37 5.98 -6.31
CA GLU A 283 6.15 6.03 -7.55
C GLU A 283 6.54 4.63 -7.97
N THR A 284 6.20 4.26 -9.20
CA THR A 284 6.67 3.03 -9.82
C THR A 284 7.86 3.36 -10.70
N PRO A 285 9.09 2.93 -10.36
CA PRO A 285 10.27 3.23 -11.15
C PRO A 285 10.23 2.52 -12.51
N ALA A 286 10.96 3.06 -13.48
CA ALA A 286 11.10 2.42 -14.77
C ALA A 286 12.16 1.32 -14.74
N TRP A 287 11.81 0.13 -15.22
CA TRP A 287 12.76 -0.96 -15.35
C TRP A 287 13.80 -0.71 -16.42
N SER A 288 15.04 -1.11 -16.16
CA SER A 288 16.14 -1.17 -17.13
C SER A 288 17.09 -2.30 -16.78
N SER A 289 17.66 -2.95 -17.78
CA SER A 289 18.71 -3.94 -17.57
C SER A 289 19.99 -3.35 -16.95
N SER A 290 20.25 -2.06 -17.16
CA SER A 290 21.32 -1.30 -16.51
C SER A 290 20.78 -0.59 -15.28
N LEU A 291 21.36 -0.85 -14.10
CA LEU A 291 20.97 -0.22 -12.84
C LEU A 291 21.08 1.31 -12.90
N SER A 292 22.19 1.82 -13.46
CA SER A 292 22.42 3.28 -13.62
C SER A 292 21.38 3.98 -14.50
N ASN A 293 20.70 3.26 -15.40
CA ASN A 293 19.66 3.83 -16.24
C ASN A 293 18.28 3.83 -15.58
N ARG A 294 18.09 3.14 -14.45
CA ARG A 294 16.82 3.14 -13.71
C ARG A 294 16.55 4.49 -13.08
N ASP A 295 17.56 5.10 -12.51
CA ASP A 295 17.46 6.39 -11.81
C ASP A 295 17.19 7.58 -12.76
N VAL A 296 17.48 7.42 -14.05
CA VAL A 296 17.34 8.50 -15.05
C VAL A 296 16.01 8.43 -15.81
N LYS A 297 15.30 7.30 -15.76
CA LYS A 297 14.02 7.12 -16.44
C LYS A 297 12.85 7.64 -15.60
N THR A 298 11.86 8.19 -16.28
CA THR A 298 10.67 8.75 -15.64
C THR A 298 9.84 7.65 -14.97
N SER A 299 9.63 7.75 -13.66
CA SER A 299 8.70 6.90 -12.90
C SER A 299 7.25 7.16 -13.31
N LYS A 300 6.35 6.20 -13.05
CA LYS A 300 4.90 6.44 -13.04
C LYS A 300 4.47 6.87 -11.64
N LEU A 301 3.45 7.74 -11.55
CA LEU A 301 2.90 8.24 -10.29
C LEU A 301 1.43 7.83 -10.17
N SER A 302 1.08 7.27 -9.02
CA SER A 302 -0.29 6.92 -8.66
C SER A 302 -0.61 7.36 -7.24
N LEU A 303 -1.89 7.54 -6.91
CA LEU A 303 -2.29 7.58 -5.50
C LEU A 303 -2.13 6.18 -4.90
N LEU A 304 -1.94 6.13 -3.58
CA LEU A 304 -1.80 4.88 -2.83
C LEU A 304 -2.98 3.92 -3.01
N ASP A 305 -4.18 4.44 -3.27
CA ASP A 305 -5.43 3.68 -3.25
C ASP A 305 -6.32 4.00 -4.46
N SER A 306 -6.81 2.97 -5.13
CA SER A 306 -7.67 3.11 -6.32
C SER A 306 -9.04 3.70 -6.00
N GLY A 307 -9.59 3.44 -4.81
CA GLY A 307 -10.85 4.04 -4.35
C GLY A 307 -10.72 5.53 -4.09
N LEU A 308 -9.58 5.96 -3.53
CA LEU A 308 -9.27 7.39 -3.38
C LEU A 308 -9.16 8.05 -4.76
N SER A 309 -8.47 7.41 -5.74
CA SER A 309 -8.38 7.91 -7.11
C SER A 309 -9.76 8.02 -7.78
N ALA A 310 -10.56 6.97 -7.70
CA ALA A 310 -11.92 6.96 -8.25
C ALA A 310 -12.78 8.07 -7.64
N SER A 311 -12.73 8.23 -6.31
CA SER A 311 -13.51 9.26 -5.61
C SER A 311 -13.12 10.68 -6.06
N LEU A 312 -11.82 11.01 -6.05
CA LEU A 312 -11.32 12.34 -6.42
C LEU A 312 -11.53 12.68 -7.90
N ALA A 313 -11.53 11.66 -8.78
CA ALA A 313 -11.85 11.80 -10.19
C ALA A 313 -13.36 11.83 -10.47
N GLY A 314 -14.21 11.63 -9.46
CA GLY A 314 -15.65 11.49 -9.62
C GLY A 314 -16.04 10.27 -10.45
N PHE A 315 -15.21 9.22 -10.45
CA PHE A 315 -15.47 7.96 -11.15
C PHE A 315 -16.18 6.97 -10.21
N PHE A 316 -17.12 6.20 -10.76
CA PHE A 316 -17.92 5.23 -10.01
C PHE A 316 -18.41 4.11 -10.95
N PRO A 317 -18.82 2.95 -10.42
CA PRO A 317 -19.35 1.85 -11.21
C PRO A 317 -20.45 2.29 -12.17
N GLY A 318 -20.37 1.85 -13.42
CA GLY A 318 -21.22 2.26 -14.53
C GLY A 318 -20.63 3.37 -15.42
N LYS A 319 -19.69 4.16 -14.92
CA LYS A 319 -19.00 5.17 -15.74
C LYS A 319 -18.04 4.57 -16.77
N GLU A 320 -17.52 3.37 -16.53
CA GLU A 320 -16.66 2.64 -17.47
C GLU A 320 -17.36 2.31 -18.80
N LEU A 321 -18.69 2.41 -18.85
CA LEU A 321 -19.51 2.22 -20.04
C LEU A 321 -19.74 3.53 -20.82
N GLN A 322 -19.36 4.67 -20.27
CA GLN A 322 -19.52 5.98 -20.88
C GLN A 322 -18.30 6.37 -21.72
N VAL A 323 -18.46 7.38 -22.57
CA VAL A 323 -17.37 7.91 -23.39
C VAL A 323 -16.23 8.43 -22.50
N GLY A 324 -15.01 7.98 -22.76
CA GLY A 324 -13.83 8.27 -21.95
C GLY A 324 -13.72 7.48 -20.65
N GLY A 325 -14.80 6.87 -20.16
CA GLY A 325 -14.82 6.09 -18.92
C GLY A 325 -14.03 4.79 -19.04
N SER A 326 -14.03 4.16 -20.20
CA SER A 326 -13.26 2.93 -20.46
C SER A 326 -11.74 3.16 -20.38
N GLU A 327 -11.24 4.28 -20.90
CA GLU A 327 -9.81 4.63 -20.84
C GLU A 327 -9.38 4.93 -19.39
N TYR A 328 -10.19 5.70 -18.68
CA TYR A 328 -9.93 6.00 -17.26
C TYR A 328 -9.93 4.71 -16.43
N PHE A 329 -10.91 3.82 -16.65
CA PHE A 329 -10.97 2.54 -15.94
C PHE A 329 -9.76 1.67 -16.23
N GLY A 330 -9.22 1.68 -17.45
CA GLY A 330 -7.99 0.99 -17.81
C GLY A 330 -6.80 1.44 -16.95
N ALA A 331 -6.60 2.75 -16.86
CA ALA A 331 -5.54 3.34 -16.03
C ALA A 331 -5.75 3.11 -14.53
N LEU A 332 -7.00 3.17 -14.06
CA LEU A 332 -7.36 2.87 -12.67
C LEU A 332 -7.15 1.38 -12.33
N LEU A 333 -7.41 0.48 -13.27
CA LEU A 333 -7.17 -0.96 -13.11
C LEU A 333 -5.67 -1.27 -13.04
N GLU A 334 -4.84 -0.58 -13.83
CA GLU A 334 -3.38 -0.67 -13.72
C GLU A 334 -2.90 -0.23 -12.32
N GLN A 335 -3.38 0.92 -11.82
CA GLN A 335 -3.11 1.36 -10.45
C GLN A 335 -3.53 0.32 -9.42
N PHE A 336 -4.72 -0.25 -9.58
CA PHE A 336 -5.24 -1.28 -8.67
C PHE A 336 -4.35 -2.53 -8.66
N VAL A 337 -3.88 -3.01 -9.81
CA VAL A 337 -2.93 -4.14 -9.91
C VAL A 337 -1.64 -3.83 -9.17
N MET A 338 -1.09 -2.62 -9.38
CA MET A 338 0.11 -2.17 -8.67
C MET A 338 -0.10 -2.12 -7.16
N GLN A 339 -1.24 -1.62 -6.70
CA GLN A 339 -1.62 -1.58 -5.29
C GLN A 339 -1.65 -2.98 -4.67
N GLN A 340 -2.23 -3.98 -5.34
CA GLN A 340 -2.27 -5.36 -4.87
C GLN A 340 -0.85 -5.96 -4.76
N LEU A 341 -0.03 -5.80 -5.78
CA LEU A 341 1.35 -6.29 -5.77
C LEU A 341 2.22 -5.58 -4.72
N SER A 342 2.05 -4.26 -4.56
CA SER A 342 2.73 -3.47 -3.53
C SER A 342 2.37 -3.93 -2.11
N ALA A 343 1.12 -4.30 -1.87
CA ALA A 343 0.69 -4.87 -0.60
C ALA A 343 1.33 -6.24 -0.37
N GLN A 344 1.29 -7.14 -1.34
CA GLN A 344 1.83 -8.50 -1.25
C GLN A 344 3.34 -8.54 -0.96
N ARG A 345 4.10 -7.54 -1.42
CA ARG A 345 5.54 -7.43 -1.08
C ARG A 345 5.83 -7.46 0.42
N SER A 346 4.86 -7.06 1.25
CA SER A 346 5.05 -7.01 2.71
C SER A 346 5.00 -8.38 3.38
N TRP A 347 4.50 -9.43 2.70
CA TRP A 347 4.38 -10.78 3.27
C TRP A 347 4.72 -11.89 2.28
N SER A 348 5.12 -11.55 1.04
CA SER A 348 5.51 -12.55 0.04
C SER A 348 6.71 -13.37 0.51
N LEU A 349 6.69 -14.66 0.22
CA LEU A 349 7.84 -15.54 0.42
C LEU A 349 8.99 -15.22 -0.55
N GLU A 350 8.67 -14.55 -1.65
CA GLU A 350 9.64 -14.12 -2.65
C GLU A 350 10.03 -12.66 -2.47
N ILE A 351 11.31 -12.38 -2.54
CA ILE A 351 11.81 -11.00 -2.52
C ILE A 351 11.82 -10.48 -3.95
N PHE A 352 10.99 -9.48 -4.22
CA PHE A 352 10.86 -8.88 -5.55
C PHE A 352 10.67 -7.37 -5.51
N ASP A 353 11.02 -6.71 -6.61
CA ASP A 353 10.73 -5.31 -6.88
C ASP A 353 9.78 -5.16 -8.06
N VAL A 354 8.98 -4.09 -8.03
CA VAL A 354 7.96 -3.81 -9.04
C VAL A 354 8.33 -2.55 -9.80
N PHE A 355 8.29 -2.63 -11.13
CA PHE A 355 8.64 -1.58 -12.06
C PHE A 355 7.58 -1.48 -13.15
N HIS A 356 7.66 -0.43 -13.98
CA HIS A 356 7.08 -0.40 -15.31
C HIS A 356 8.18 -0.42 -16.37
N TYR A 357 7.84 -0.76 -17.62
CA TYR A 357 8.82 -0.73 -18.71
C TYR A 357 8.31 0.10 -19.86
N ARG A 358 9.16 0.99 -20.38
CA ARG A 358 8.85 1.78 -21.58
C ARG A 358 10.11 1.99 -22.40
N THR A 359 10.01 1.70 -23.70
CA THR A 359 11.09 1.97 -24.67
C THR A 359 10.96 3.36 -25.27
N ARG A 360 12.05 3.82 -25.94
CA ARG A 360 12.02 5.07 -26.71
C ARG A 360 11.04 4.99 -27.89
N ASP A 361 10.84 3.80 -28.44
CA ASP A 361 9.95 3.53 -29.60
C ASP A 361 8.49 3.36 -29.17
N GLY A 362 8.14 3.65 -27.90
CA GLY A 362 6.79 3.65 -27.39
C GLY A 362 6.22 2.29 -26.98
N GLN A 363 7.02 1.20 -27.02
CA GLN A 363 6.58 -0.08 -26.43
C GLN A 363 6.51 0.05 -24.92
N GLU A 364 5.42 -0.40 -24.30
CA GLU A 364 5.17 -0.30 -22.88
C GLU A 364 4.72 -1.66 -22.32
N ILE A 365 5.18 -1.98 -21.11
CA ILE A 365 4.68 -3.04 -20.24
C ILE A 365 4.24 -2.36 -18.95
N ASP A 366 3.03 -2.63 -18.52
CA ASP A 366 2.42 -1.97 -17.38
C ASP A 366 3.15 -2.32 -16.07
N VAL A 367 3.50 -3.61 -15.90
CA VAL A 367 4.19 -4.10 -14.70
C VAL A 367 5.34 -5.04 -15.08
N VAL A 368 6.49 -4.81 -14.47
CA VAL A 368 7.63 -5.72 -14.48
C VAL A 368 7.99 -6.07 -13.06
N ILE A 369 7.94 -7.34 -12.71
CA ILE A 369 8.40 -7.86 -11.43
C ILE A 369 9.80 -8.43 -11.65
N GLU A 370 10.79 -7.96 -10.87
CA GLU A 370 12.15 -8.49 -10.89
C GLU A 370 12.43 -9.17 -9.55
N LEU A 371 12.71 -10.47 -9.62
CA LEU A 371 13.08 -11.28 -8.47
C LEU A 371 14.53 -10.98 -8.05
N ARG A 372 14.90 -11.32 -6.82
CA ARG A 372 16.24 -11.08 -6.28
C ARG A 372 17.36 -11.76 -7.08
N ASP A 373 17.05 -12.87 -7.72
CA ASP A 373 17.96 -13.63 -8.58
C ASP A 373 18.07 -13.10 -10.03
N GLY A 374 17.33 -12.03 -10.34
CA GLY A 374 17.32 -11.37 -11.65
C GLY A 374 16.35 -11.98 -12.67
N ARG A 375 15.54 -12.98 -12.27
CA ARG A 375 14.41 -13.46 -13.08
C ARG A 375 13.33 -12.39 -13.14
N ILE A 376 12.57 -12.37 -14.24
CA ILE A 376 11.60 -11.30 -14.53
C ILE A 376 10.25 -11.90 -14.89
N ILE A 377 9.20 -11.33 -14.36
CA ILE A 377 7.81 -11.54 -14.76
C ILE A 377 7.32 -10.25 -15.41
N VAL A 378 6.68 -10.35 -16.56
CA VAL A 378 6.12 -9.20 -17.29
C VAL A 378 4.63 -9.31 -17.38
N ILE A 379 3.91 -8.23 -17.03
CA ILE A 379 2.46 -8.20 -16.94
C ILE A 379 1.91 -7.02 -17.74
N GLU A 380 0.94 -7.32 -18.58
CA GLU A 380 0.13 -6.34 -19.32
C GLU A 380 -1.30 -6.36 -18.76
N VAL A 381 -1.87 -5.20 -18.46
CA VAL A 381 -3.22 -5.07 -17.87
C VAL A 381 -4.21 -4.61 -18.93
N LYS A 382 -5.31 -5.36 -19.11
CA LYS A 382 -6.35 -5.05 -20.09
C LYS A 382 -7.73 -4.97 -19.44
N ALA A 383 -8.37 -3.84 -19.56
CA ALA A 383 -9.73 -3.60 -19.05
C ALA A 383 -10.84 -4.28 -19.90
N THR A 384 -10.50 -5.30 -20.66
CA THR A 384 -11.41 -6.12 -21.49
C THR A 384 -11.59 -7.50 -20.87
N GLN A 385 -12.74 -8.13 -21.14
CA GLN A 385 -12.99 -9.51 -20.67
C GLN A 385 -12.24 -10.55 -21.51
N THR A 386 -12.02 -10.27 -22.78
CA THR A 386 -11.30 -11.14 -23.70
C THR A 386 -10.23 -10.31 -24.40
N PRO A 387 -8.96 -10.42 -23.98
CA PRO A 387 -7.86 -9.76 -24.66
C PRO A 387 -7.68 -10.30 -26.08
N ASN A 388 -7.34 -9.43 -27.01
CA ASN A 388 -6.97 -9.83 -28.38
C ASN A 388 -5.49 -10.24 -28.45
N MET A 389 -5.08 -10.87 -29.53
CA MET A 389 -3.72 -11.36 -29.73
C MET A 389 -2.66 -10.25 -29.71
N SER A 390 -3.02 -8.99 -29.98
CA SER A 390 -2.08 -7.86 -29.92
C SER A 390 -1.59 -7.57 -28.50
N ALA A 391 -2.38 -7.90 -27.46
CA ALA A 391 -1.99 -7.75 -26.07
C ALA A 391 -0.73 -8.56 -25.71
N PHE A 392 -0.49 -9.67 -26.40
CA PHE A 392 0.66 -10.53 -26.16
C PHE A 392 1.92 -10.12 -26.94
N THR A 393 1.77 -9.25 -27.93
CA THR A 393 2.86 -8.89 -28.84
C THR A 393 4.02 -8.20 -28.10
N THR A 394 3.72 -7.25 -27.23
CA THR A 394 4.72 -6.52 -26.46
C THR A 394 5.47 -7.46 -25.50
N ILE A 395 4.75 -8.34 -24.82
CA ILE A 395 5.33 -9.37 -23.94
C ILE A 395 6.31 -10.27 -24.71
N ARG A 396 5.90 -10.78 -25.87
CA ARG A 396 6.78 -11.61 -26.73
C ARG A 396 8.02 -10.83 -27.22
N ASN A 397 7.87 -9.55 -27.53
CA ASN A 397 9.00 -8.70 -27.93
C ASN A 397 9.99 -8.51 -26.78
N VAL A 398 9.51 -8.32 -25.54
CA VAL A 398 10.35 -8.21 -24.34
C VAL A 398 11.08 -9.53 -24.08
N ARG A 399 10.39 -10.67 -24.17
CA ARG A 399 11.04 -11.99 -24.02
C ARG A 399 12.12 -12.23 -25.08
N ARG A 400 11.87 -11.84 -26.33
CA ARG A 400 12.87 -11.96 -27.41
C ARG A 400 14.13 -11.14 -27.09
N LYS A 401 13.98 -9.97 -26.42
CA LYS A 401 15.12 -9.11 -26.05
C LYS A 401 15.87 -9.61 -24.82
N LEU A 402 15.15 -10.11 -23.82
CA LEU A 402 15.70 -10.44 -22.49
C LEU A 402 15.98 -11.93 -22.30
N GLY A 403 15.56 -12.77 -23.28
CA GLY A 403 15.77 -14.20 -23.25
C GLY A 403 15.09 -14.88 -22.06
N ASP A 404 15.73 -15.90 -21.52
CA ASP A 404 15.22 -16.76 -20.44
C ASP A 404 15.12 -16.05 -19.08
N ARG A 405 15.61 -14.82 -18.96
CA ARG A 405 15.35 -13.99 -17.78
C ARG A 405 13.85 -13.72 -17.59
N VAL A 406 13.07 -13.63 -18.69
CA VAL A 406 11.61 -13.50 -18.61
C VAL A 406 11.01 -14.88 -18.41
N ILE A 407 10.74 -15.27 -17.18
CA ILE A 407 10.23 -16.59 -16.82
C ILE A 407 8.73 -16.73 -17.04
N ALA A 408 7.99 -15.62 -16.92
CA ALA A 408 6.56 -15.59 -17.17
C ALA A 408 6.12 -14.28 -17.82
N GLY A 409 5.20 -14.38 -18.77
CA GLY A 409 4.46 -13.28 -19.36
C GLY A 409 2.98 -13.43 -19.09
N ILE A 410 2.31 -12.35 -18.66
CA ILE A 410 0.92 -12.41 -18.23
C ILE A 410 0.13 -11.27 -18.88
N VAL A 411 -1.03 -11.60 -19.42
CA VAL A 411 -2.06 -10.61 -19.73
C VAL A 411 -3.15 -10.74 -18.66
N LEU A 412 -3.24 -9.75 -17.78
CA LEU A 412 -4.32 -9.63 -16.81
C LEU A 412 -5.55 -9.00 -17.47
N HIS A 413 -6.73 -9.58 -17.26
CA HIS A 413 -7.96 -9.12 -17.87
C HIS A 413 -9.17 -9.17 -16.92
N THR A 414 -10.28 -8.53 -17.33
CA THR A 414 -11.50 -8.43 -16.50
C THR A 414 -12.51 -9.57 -16.74
N GLY A 415 -12.12 -10.62 -17.47
CA GLY A 415 -12.91 -11.84 -17.63
C GLY A 415 -12.72 -12.81 -16.46
N THR A 416 -13.28 -14.02 -16.58
CA THR A 416 -13.31 -15.02 -15.50
C THR A 416 -12.42 -16.23 -15.74
N HIS A 417 -11.99 -16.47 -16.98
CA HIS A 417 -11.26 -17.67 -17.36
C HIS A 417 -9.75 -17.45 -17.37
N ALA A 418 -9.02 -18.43 -16.87
CA ALA A 418 -7.57 -18.48 -16.97
C ALA A 418 -7.17 -19.43 -18.12
N SER A 419 -6.10 -19.11 -18.84
CA SER A 419 -5.54 -19.98 -19.86
C SER A 419 -4.03 -19.85 -19.97
N ARG A 420 -3.36 -20.95 -20.28
CA ARG A 420 -1.94 -21.00 -20.63
C ARG A 420 -1.85 -20.96 -22.15
N MET A 421 -1.26 -19.89 -22.70
CA MET A 421 -1.10 -19.69 -24.14
C MET A 421 0.18 -20.36 -24.68
N GLU A 422 1.23 -20.32 -23.89
CA GLU A 422 2.54 -20.97 -24.11
C GLU A 422 3.08 -21.42 -22.74
N ASP A 423 4.13 -22.21 -22.69
CA ASP A 423 4.71 -22.72 -21.43
C ASP A 423 5.03 -21.62 -20.39
N TRP A 424 5.28 -20.41 -20.88
CA TRP A 424 5.67 -19.24 -20.08
C TRP A 424 4.66 -18.06 -20.21
N LEU A 425 3.62 -18.18 -21.04
CA LEU A 425 2.71 -17.07 -21.39
C LEU A 425 1.29 -17.41 -20.96
N TYR A 426 0.72 -16.55 -20.12
CA TYR A 426 -0.57 -16.78 -19.49
C TYR A 426 -1.54 -15.65 -19.78
N GLN A 427 -2.81 -16.00 -19.83
CA GLN A 427 -3.95 -15.08 -19.79
C GLN A 427 -4.70 -15.37 -18.48
N LEU A 428 -4.74 -14.38 -17.58
CA LEU A 428 -5.31 -14.56 -16.24
C LEU A 428 -6.31 -13.46 -15.91
N PRO A 429 -7.40 -13.76 -15.20
CA PRO A 429 -8.23 -12.73 -14.60
C PRO A 429 -7.42 -11.88 -13.62
N VAL A 430 -7.75 -10.59 -13.49
CA VAL A 430 -7.13 -9.71 -12.47
C VAL A 430 -7.28 -10.29 -11.06
N SER A 431 -8.38 -10.98 -10.78
CA SER A 431 -8.63 -11.63 -9.50
C SER A 431 -7.70 -12.81 -9.20
N ALA A 432 -6.92 -13.30 -10.17
CA ALA A 432 -5.83 -14.25 -9.91
C ALA A 432 -4.80 -13.68 -8.92
N LEU A 433 -4.67 -12.36 -8.79
CA LEU A 433 -3.82 -11.73 -7.80
C LEU A 433 -4.15 -12.12 -6.35
N TRP A 434 -5.38 -12.56 -6.07
CA TRP A 434 -5.82 -12.92 -4.70
C TRP A 434 -6.72 -14.19 -4.61
N ARG A 435 -7.07 -14.81 -5.72
CA ARG A 435 -7.95 -16.01 -5.77
C ARG A 435 -7.26 -17.25 -6.35
N HIS A 436 -5.97 -17.36 -6.25
CA HIS A 436 -5.20 -18.45 -6.85
C HIS A 436 -5.12 -19.72 -5.95
N SER A 437 -5.33 -19.59 -4.66
CA SER A 437 -5.43 -20.75 -3.74
C SER A 437 -6.90 -21.11 -3.50
N VAL A 438 -7.24 -22.37 -3.69
CA VAL A 438 -8.56 -22.95 -3.37
C VAL A 438 -8.67 -23.23 -1.89
#